data_576e651d9a6295e908c71ee35fa98f69
#
_entry.id   576e651d9a6295e908c71ee35fa98f69
#
_cell.length_a   1.000
_cell.length_b   1.000
_cell.length_c   1.000
_cell.angle_alpha   90.00
_cell.angle_beta   90.00
_cell.angle_gamma   90.00
#
_symmetry.space_group_name_H-M   'P 1'
#
loop_
_entity.id
_entity.type
_entity.pdbx_description
1 polymer ?
#
loop_
_entity_poly.entity_id
_entity_poly.type
_entity_poly.pdbx_seq_one_letter_code
_entity_poly.pdbx_strand_id
1 'polypeptide(L)'
;MCRGSKNAQPNNAASNETEAADKQLIFVNPKSIGYAYWDNAKRGAENAGKDVGTEIVFNGNTDVDSAKQINMIEDMITRGATGLLVAPNDAQAVASVFSKAREKGINVVTFDSDAPDTERQYYVAAATDEALAERLIDIIAEEIGGKGQIAFMVAGLGAENQIAKIEASKAKLARDYPDIEVVATVSSNDEMQVSLTNAQNLIKTYPELKGIVGFAGGEAPSAAQAIEQAVDAGELEKGQIAVTGIGWPNMCRDYIKNGTIHTTLAWQSEQLGYAGVYVLDCLAKGIDVSGTMELPNGTKVTVDGETVFTGLIEVTAENVDQYDF
;
A
#
# COMPACT_ATOMS: atom_id res chain seq x y z
N MET A 1 -32.86 -31.46 78.70
CA MET A 1 -31.77 -30.46 78.66
C MET A 1 -30.76 -30.89 77.65
N CYS A 2 -30.75 -30.27 76.51
CA CYS A 2 -29.59 -30.24 75.59
C CYS A 2 -29.85 -29.16 74.50
N ARG A 3 -29.02 -28.17 74.51
CA ARG A 3 -29.08 -26.99 73.65
C ARG A 3 -28.62 -27.34 72.24
N GLY A 4 -29.42 -26.99 71.26
CA GLY A 4 -29.01 -27.00 69.82
C GLY A 4 -28.11 -25.84 69.50
N SER A 5 -26.97 -26.14 68.87
CA SER A 5 -26.05 -25.18 68.26
C SER A 5 -26.46 -24.96 66.84
N LYS A 6 -26.74 -23.70 66.44
CA LYS A 6 -26.97 -23.30 65.08
C LYS A 6 -25.63 -23.00 64.46
N ASN A 7 -25.22 -23.82 63.47
CA ASN A 7 -24.09 -23.48 62.53
C ASN A 7 -24.58 -22.46 61.48
N ALA A 8 -24.00 -21.30 61.56
CA ALA A 8 -24.10 -20.33 60.47
C ALA A 8 -23.08 -20.69 59.36
N GLN A 9 -23.56 -20.94 58.14
CA GLN A 9 -22.72 -20.99 56.96
C GLN A 9 -22.35 -19.57 56.53
N PRO A 10 -21.09 -19.32 56.12
CA PRO A 10 -20.73 -18.06 55.47
C PRO A 10 -21.20 -18.08 54.02
N ASN A 11 -22.00 -17.08 53.67
CA ASN A 11 -22.34 -16.73 52.29
C ASN A 11 -21.07 -16.27 51.58
N ASN A 12 -20.54 -17.10 50.69
CA ASN A 12 -19.49 -16.73 49.77
C ASN A 12 -20.18 -16.29 48.47
N ALA A 13 -20.63 -15.04 48.44
CA ALA A 13 -20.97 -14.36 47.19
C ALA A 13 -19.66 -13.94 46.54
N ALA A 14 -19.07 -14.85 45.74
CA ALA A 14 -18.06 -14.46 44.79
C ALA A 14 -18.73 -13.58 43.75
N SER A 15 -18.42 -12.31 43.80
CA SER A 15 -18.72 -11.35 42.75
C SER A 15 -17.98 -11.79 41.48
N ASN A 16 -18.71 -12.39 40.54
CA ASN A 16 -18.30 -12.47 39.15
C ASN A 16 -18.46 -11.04 38.54
N GLU A 17 -17.54 -10.16 38.85
CA GLU A 17 -17.20 -9.04 37.98
C GLU A 17 -16.32 -9.60 36.85
N THR A 18 -16.94 -10.22 35.85
CA THR A 18 -16.37 -10.26 34.52
C THR A 18 -16.38 -8.81 34.05
N GLU A 19 -15.21 -8.15 34.12
CA GLU A 19 -14.96 -6.95 33.36
C GLU A 19 -15.40 -7.26 31.92
N ALA A 20 -16.49 -6.63 31.48
CA ALA A 20 -16.80 -6.52 30.09
C ALA A 20 -15.64 -5.67 29.50
N ALA A 21 -14.63 -6.33 28.96
CA ALA A 21 -13.61 -5.63 28.17
C ALA A 21 -14.37 -4.77 27.18
N ASP A 22 -14.20 -3.45 27.26
CA ASP A 22 -14.85 -2.50 26.35
C ASP A 22 -14.54 -2.96 24.93
N LYS A 23 -15.60 -3.34 24.20
CA LYS A 23 -15.47 -3.91 22.85
C LYS A 23 -14.82 -2.87 21.97
N GLN A 24 -13.66 -3.17 21.43
CA GLN A 24 -12.97 -2.25 20.52
C GLN A 24 -13.82 -2.01 19.26
N LEU A 25 -13.90 -0.77 18.85
CA LEU A 25 -14.54 -0.31 17.61
C LEU A 25 -13.52 0.46 16.77
N ILE A 26 -13.07 -0.13 15.69
CA ILE A 26 -12.14 0.50 14.77
C ILE A 26 -12.88 1.03 13.54
N PHE A 27 -12.71 2.31 13.26
CA PHE A 27 -13.14 2.94 12.03
C PHE A 27 -12.02 2.92 11.00
N VAL A 28 -12.29 2.31 9.84
CA VAL A 28 -11.38 2.26 8.70
C VAL A 28 -11.91 3.18 7.60
N ASN A 29 -11.15 4.20 7.29
CA ASN A 29 -11.55 5.25 6.36
C ASN A 29 -10.56 5.36 5.18
N PRO A 30 -10.88 4.80 4.02
CA PRO A 30 -10.08 4.86 2.81
C PRO A 30 -10.18 6.25 2.14
N LYS A 31 -9.36 6.51 1.12
CA LYS A 31 -9.49 7.72 0.29
C LYS A 31 -10.82 7.80 -0.43
N SER A 32 -11.32 6.66 -0.90
CA SER A 32 -12.62 6.52 -1.55
C SER A 32 -13.12 5.08 -1.45
N ILE A 33 -14.38 4.85 -1.83
CA ILE A 33 -14.98 3.50 -1.93
C ILE A 33 -15.49 3.24 -3.35
N GLY A 34 -15.76 1.96 -3.66
CA GLY A 34 -16.25 1.55 -4.97
C GLY A 34 -15.15 1.16 -5.97
N TYR A 35 -13.92 0.97 -5.49
CA TYR A 35 -12.78 0.48 -6.27
C TYR A 35 -12.23 -0.80 -5.65
N ALA A 36 -11.86 -1.76 -6.49
CA ALA A 36 -11.35 -3.07 -6.07
C ALA A 36 -10.17 -2.97 -5.08
N TYR A 37 -9.30 -1.98 -5.26
CA TYR A 37 -8.18 -1.71 -4.35
C TYR A 37 -8.66 -1.51 -2.89
N TRP A 38 -9.69 -0.66 -2.69
CA TRP A 38 -10.24 -0.40 -1.36
C TRP A 38 -11.14 -1.52 -0.85
N ASP A 39 -11.80 -2.28 -1.74
CA ASP A 39 -12.56 -3.47 -1.35
C ASP A 39 -11.63 -4.57 -0.81
N ASN A 40 -10.43 -4.70 -1.38
CA ASN A 40 -9.38 -5.58 -0.84
C ASN A 40 -8.89 -5.11 0.53
N ALA A 41 -8.61 -3.81 0.70
CA ALA A 41 -8.24 -3.25 1.99
C ALA A 41 -9.32 -3.48 3.06
N LYS A 42 -10.59 -3.31 2.68
CA LYS A 42 -11.75 -3.65 3.52
C LYS A 42 -11.72 -5.09 3.98
N ARG A 43 -11.56 -6.03 3.03
CA ARG A 43 -11.50 -7.47 3.33
C ARG A 43 -10.39 -7.78 4.34
N GLY A 44 -9.20 -7.18 4.16
CA GLY A 44 -8.09 -7.31 5.09
C GLY A 44 -8.42 -6.81 6.49
N ALA A 45 -8.98 -5.60 6.58
CA ALA A 45 -9.38 -5.02 7.85
C ALA A 45 -10.45 -5.85 8.58
N GLU A 46 -11.48 -6.33 7.85
CA GLU A 46 -12.54 -7.18 8.42
C GLU A 46 -12.01 -8.54 8.87
N ASN A 47 -11.06 -9.13 8.15
CA ASN A 47 -10.41 -10.38 8.55
C ASN A 47 -9.55 -10.18 9.81
N ALA A 48 -8.75 -9.12 9.88
CA ALA A 48 -8.01 -8.79 11.08
C ALA A 48 -8.96 -8.57 12.28
N GLY A 49 -10.07 -7.84 12.08
CA GLY A 49 -11.08 -7.65 13.12
C GLY A 49 -11.64 -8.95 13.68
N LYS A 50 -11.86 -9.96 12.81
CA LYS A 50 -12.28 -11.31 13.26
C LYS A 50 -11.20 -12.00 14.10
N ASP A 51 -9.94 -11.93 13.65
CA ASP A 51 -8.83 -12.62 14.28
C ASP A 51 -8.49 -12.02 15.66
N VAL A 52 -8.65 -10.69 15.84
CA VAL A 52 -8.36 -10.00 17.10
C VAL A 52 -9.60 -9.76 17.99
N GLY A 53 -10.82 -10.06 17.49
CA GLY A 53 -12.07 -9.89 18.21
C GLY A 53 -12.60 -8.46 18.28
N THR A 54 -12.26 -7.63 17.28
CA THR A 54 -12.59 -6.20 17.20
C THR A 54 -13.69 -5.94 16.16
N GLU A 55 -14.60 -5.02 16.46
CA GLU A 55 -15.62 -4.56 15.49
C GLU A 55 -15.00 -3.57 14.50
N ILE A 56 -15.20 -3.81 13.22
CA ILE A 56 -14.70 -2.95 12.14
C ILE A 56 -15.86 -2.24 11.45
N VAL A 57 -15.76 -0.93 11.34
CA VAL A 57 -16.63 -0.10 10.48
C VAL A 57 -15.77 0.45 9.35
N PHE A 58 -15.92 -0.12 8.15
CA PHE A 58 -15.26 0.38 6.94
C PHE A 58 -16.23 1.29 6.19
N ASN A 59 -15.90 2.57 6.06
CA ASN A 59 -16.71 3.52 5.32
C ASN A 59 -15.86 4.68 4.77
N GLY A 60 -16.25 5.20 3.60
CA GLY A 60 -15.58 6.29 2.91
C GLY A 60 -16.52 6.97 1.91
N ASN A 61 -16.05 8.05 1.29
CA ASN A 61 -16.77 8.71 0.21
C ASN A 61 -16.55 7.98 -1.12
N THR A 62 -17.41 8.18 -2.08
CA THR A 62 -17.23 7.69 -3.46
C THR A 62 -16.26 8.54 -4.26
N ASP A 63 -15.94 9.72 -3.79
CA ASP A 63 -15.02 10.69 -4.37
C ASP A 63 -13.92 11.05 -3.37
N VAL A 64 -12.79 11.53 -3.86
CA VAL A 64 -11.68 12.00 -3.05
C VAL A 64 -12.01 13.44 -2.58
N ASP A 65 -12.46 13.56 -1.34
CA ASP A 65 -12.90 14.82 -0.73
C ASP A 65 -12.47 14.86 0.74
N SER A 66 -11.47 15.69 1.05
CA SER A 66 -10.90 15.82 2.39
C SER A 66 -11.90 16.33 3.43
N ALA A 67 -12.78 17.25 3.05
CA ALA A 67 -13.75 17.81 4.01
C ALA A 67 -14.81 16.76 4.40
N LYS A 68 -15.31 15.99 3.44
CA LYS A 68 -16.22 14.87 3.72
C LYS A 68 -15.53 13.79 4.56
N GLN A 69 -14.25 13.49 4.27
CA GLN A 69 -13.47 12.53 5.03
C GLN A 69 -13.36 12.94 6.50
N ILE A 70 -13.00 14.19 6.79
CA ILE A 70 -12.91 14.73 8.15
C ILE A 70 -14.25 14.61 8.89
N ASN A 71 -15.37 14.98 8.24
CA ASN A 71 -16.70 14.87 8.85
C ASN A 71 -17.05 13.43 9.24
N MET A 72 -16.67 12.44 8.40
CA MET A 72 -16.89 11.02 8.72
C MET A 72 -16.04 10.55 9.90
N ILE A 73 -14.80 11.01 10.01
CA ILE A 73 -13.92 10.73 11.14
C ILE A 73 -14.51 11.33 12.42
N GLU A 74 -14.98 12.58 12.39
CA GLU A 74 -15.62 13.23 13.53
C GLU A 74 -16.90 12.52 14.00
N ASP A 75 -17.73 12.04 13.06
CA ASP A 75 -18.90 11.22 13.38
C ASP A 75 -18.50 9.93 14.12
N MET A 76 -17.47 9.23 13.64
CA MET A 76 -17.01 8.00 14.28
C MET A 76 -16.38 8.23 15.65
N ILE A 77 -15.64 9.33 15.83
CA ILE A 77 -15.17 9.76 17.17
C ILE A 77 -16.36 9.96 18.12
N THR A 78 -17.42 10.58 17.63
CA THR A 78 -18.65 10.84 18.40
C THR A 78 -19.40 9.54 18.73
N ARG A 79 -19.36 8.56 17.82
CA ARG A 79 -19.98 7.23 18.01
C ARG A 79 -19.17 6.28 18.87
N GLY A 80 -18.02 6.73 19.40
CA GLY A 80 -17.21 5.96 20.34
C GLY A 80 -16.20 5.01 19.69
N ALA A 81 -15.67 5.36 18.52
CA ALA A 81 -14.53 4.65 17.95
C ALA A 81 -13.36 4.64 18.96
N THR A 82 -12.70 3.49 19.11
CA THR A 82 -11.51 3.30 19.96
C THR A 82 -10.22 3.34 19.15
N GLY A 83 -10.32 3.18 17.83
CA GLY A 83 -9.21 3.24 16.88
C GLY A 83 -9.66 3.80 15.53
N LEU A 84 -8.76 4.53 14.90
CA LEU A 84 -8.92 5.08 13.55
C LEU A 84 -7.81 4.56 12.65
N LEU A 85 -8.17 3.90 11.54
CA LEU A 85 -7.27 3.53 10.46
C LEU A 85 -7.66 4.37 9.24
N VAL A 86 -6.83 5.34 8.87
CA VAL A 86 -7.19 6.35 7.87
C VAL A 86 -6.17 6.38 6.73
N ALA A 87 -6.65 6.41 5.48
CA ALA A 87 -5.85 6.80 4.32
C ALA A 87 -6.16 8.27 3.98
N PRO A 88 -5.35 9.24 4.44
CA PRO A 88 -5.68 10.65 4.30
C PRO A 88 -5.77 11.08 2.84
N ASN A 89 -6.83 11.84 2.51
CA ASN A 89 -6.96 12.53 1.23
C ASN A 89 -6.06 13.78 1.18
N ASP A 90 -5.80 14.37 2.34
CA ASP A 90 -4.92 15.52 2.55
C ASP A 90 -4.27 15.39 3.92
N ALA A 91 -2.94 15.28 3.93
CA ALA A 91 -2.16 15.05 5.14
C ALA A 91 -2.25 16.17 6.17
N GLN A 92 -2.38 17.43 5.72
CA GLN A 92 -2.48 18.59 6.60
C GLN A 92 -3.90 18.79 7.12
N ALA A 93 -4.89 18.56 6.28
CA ALA A 93 -6.28 18.75 6.64
C ALA A 93 -6.76 17.83 7.78
N VAL A 94 -6.21 16.61 7.89
CA VAL A 94 -6.59 15.65 8.95
C VAL A 94 -5.94 15.95 10.31
N ALA A 95 -4.96 16.85 10.40
CA ALA A 95 -4.20 17.10 11.63
C ALA A 95 -5.09 17.43 12.83
N SER A 96 -6.04 18.34 12.65
CA SER A 96 -6.94 18.77 13.73
C SER A 96 -7.85 17.65 14.24
N VAL A 97 -8.39 16.80 13.34
CA VAL A 97 -9.27 15.70 13.74
C VAL A 97 -8.49 14.56 14.38
N PHE A 98 -7.25 14.34 13.99
CA PHE A 98 -6.36 13.36 14.63
C PHE A 98 -6.00 13.81 16.06
N SER A 99 -5.62 15.09 16.27
CA SER A 99 -5.39 15.62 17.62
C SER A 99 -6.62 15.45 18.51
N LYS A 100 -7.81 15.78 18.01
CA LYS A 100 -9.07 15.59 18.72
C LYS A 100 -9.36 14.13 19.09
N ALA A 101 -9.00 13.19 18.21
CA ALA A 101 -9.10 11.76 18.51
C ALA A 101 -8.12 11.34 19.61
N ARG A 102 -6.86 11.77 19.51
CA ARG A 102 -5.82 11.46 20.50
C ARG A 102 -6.12 12.04 21.88
N GLU A 103 -6.65 13.26 21.97
CA GLU A 103 -7.12 13.87 23.22
C GLU A 103 -8.20 13.04 23.92
N LYS A 104 -8.98 12.26 23.17
CA LYS A 104 -9.98 11.34 23.70
C LYS A 104 -9.44 9.92 23.96
N GLY A 105 -8.16 9.70 23.80
CA GLY A 105 -7.53 8.38 23.98
C GLY A 105 -7.73 7.40 22.83
N ILE A 106 -8.23 7.87 21.68
CA ILE A 106 -8.43 7.04 20.48
C ILE A 106 -7.09 6.86 19.77
N ASN A 107 -6.72 5.63 19.44
CA ASN A 107 -5.51 5.36 18.68
C ASN A 107 -5.71 5.70 17.20
N VAL A 108 -4.66 6.29 16.59
CA VAL A 108 -4.69 6.75 15.18
C VAL A 108 -3.52 6.14 14.42
N VAL A 109 -3.84 5.43 13.34
CA VAL A 109 -2.90 4.83 12.41
C VAL A 109 -3.29 5.24 10.99
N THR A 110 -2.30 5.62 10.17
CA THR A 110 -2.51 5.88 8.74
C THR A 110 -2.13 4.66 7.92
N PHE A 111 -2.68 4.51 6.71
CA PHE A 111 -2.30 3.45 5.78
C PHE A 111 -2.42 3.95 4.34
N ASP A 112 -1.67 3.36 3.41
CA ASP A 112 -1.60 3.71 1.98
C ASP A 112 -1.04 5.13 1.72
N SER A 113 -1.59 6.14 2.33
CA SER A 113 -1.04 7.50 2.41
C SER A 113 -0.83 7.92 3.85
N ASP A 114 0.19 8.75 4.06
CA ASP A 114 0.59 9.18 5.40
C ASP A 114 0.22 10.64 5.69
N ALA A 115 0.27 10.99 6.98
CA ALA A 115 0.19 12.34 7.52
C ALA A 115 1.24 12.49 8.65
N PRO A 116 2.54 12.56 8.32
CA PRO A 116 3.64 12.46 9.29
C PRO A 116 3.66 13.59 10.31
N ASP A 117 3.22 14.80 9.93
CA ASP A 117 3.21 15.98 10.79
C ASP A 117 1.93 16.06 11.65
N THR A 118 1.34 14.91 12.01
CA THR A 118 0.11 14.82 12.80
C THR A 118 0.28 13.93 14.03
N GLU A 119 -0.77 13.78 14.82
CA GLU A 119 -0.79 12.91 16.01
C GLU A 119 -1.02 11.41 15.69
N ARG A 120 -0.79 10.98 14.44
CA ARG A 120 -0.83 9.55 14.10
C ARG A 120 0.32 8.83 14.81
N GLN A 121 0.10 7.58 15.22
CA GLN A 121 1.09 6.81 15.98
C GLN A 121 1.94 5.93 15.04
N TYR A 122 1.31 5.34 14.03
CA TYR A 122 1.99 4.52 13.01
C TYR A 122 1.41 4.81 11.63
N TYR A 123 2.25 4.52 10.63
CA TYR A 123 1.88 4.48 9.22
C TYR A 123 2.08 3.07 8.67
N VAL A 124 1.11 2.53 7.95
CA VAL A 124 1.22 1.22 7.29
C VAL A 124 1.38 1.41 5.79
N ALA A 125 2.52 1.00 5.27
CA ALA A 125 2.92 1.11 3.87
C ALA A 125 3.33 -0.24 3.31
N ALA A 126 3.41 -0.35 1.99
CA ALA A 126 4.02 -1.51 1.35
C ALA A 126 5.54 -1.43 1.41
N ALA A 127 6.11 -0.28 1.02
CA ALA A 127 7.52 0.05 1.03
C ALA A 127 7.69 1.56 0.99
N THR A 128 8.91 2.06 1.14
CA THR A 128 9.23 3.44 0.82
C THR A 128 9.28 3.64 -0.70
N ASP A 129 9.06 4.88 -1.17
CA ASP A 129 9.24 5.23 -2.59
C ASP A 129 10.67 4.93 -3.08
N GLU A 130 11.66 5.13 -2.21
CA GLU A 130 13.07 4.83 -2.47
C GLU A 130 13.31 3.33 -2.66
N ALA A 131 12.87 2.48 -1.72
CA ALA A 131 13.05 1.03 -1.80
C ALA A 131 12.33 0.44 -3.03
N LEU A 132 11.13 0.94 -3.35
CA LEU A 132 10.39 0.54 -4.54
C LEU A 132 11.16 0.93 -5.82
N ALA A 133 11.63 2.18 -5.90
CA ALA A 133 12.37 2.67 -7.05
C ALA A 133 13.70 1.93 -7.24
N GLU A 134 14.46 1.71 -6.17
CA GLU A 134 15.72 0.95 -6.23
C GLU A 134 15.49 -0.48 -6.72
N ARG A 135 14.43 -1.16 -6.26
CA ARG A 135 14.13 -2.53 -6.72
C ARG A 135 13.73 -2.55 -8.21
N LEU A 136 12.96 -1.56 -8.70
CA LEU A 136 12.65 -1.45 -10.14
C LEU A 136 13.91 -1.28 -10.99
N ILE A 137 14.89 -0.50 -10.49
CA ILE A 137 16.17 -0.34 -11.17
C ILE A 137 16.99 -1.65 -11.18
N ASP A 138 17.00 -2.41 -10.08
CA ASP A 138 17.66 -3.72 -10.06
C ASP A 138 17.02 -4.66 -11.09
N ILE A 139 15.68 -4.73 -11.16
CA ILE A 139 14.96 -5.57 -12.13
C ILE A 139 15.32 -5.18 -13.56
N ILE A 140 15.21 -3.91 -13.93
CA ILE A 140 15.50 -3.50 -15.31
C ILE A 140 16.97 -3.70 -15.65
N ALA A 141 17.90 -3.45 -14.73
CA ALA A 141 19.33 -3.66 -14.94
C ALA A 141 19.65 -5.14 -15.18
N GLU A 142 19.04 -6.05 -14.41
CA GLU A 142 19.16 -7.50 -14.60
C GLU A 142 18.67 -7.91 -16.00
N GLU A 143 17.50 -7.41 -16.44
CA GLU A 143 16.90 -7.75 -17.74
C GLU A 143 17.70 -7.23 -18.95
N ILE A 144 18.33 -6.06 -18.86
CA ILE A 144 19.11 -5.48 -19.98
C ILE A 144 20.62 -5.79 -19.89
N GLY A 145 21.06 -6.57 -18.88
CA GLY A 145 22.45 -6.94 -18.69
C GLY A 145 23.36 -5.81 -18.20
N GLY A 146 22.82 -4.90 -17.39
CA GLY A 146 23.54 -3.86 -16.64
C GLY A 146 24.03 -2.68 -17.47
N LYS A 147 23.61 -2.53 -18.74
CA LYS A 147 24.06 -1.44 -19.62
C LYS A 147 23.07 -1.11 -20.73
N GLY A 148 23.07 0.14 -21.18
CA GLY A 148 22.25 0.60 -22.31
C GLY A 148 21.33 1.76 -21.93
N GLN A 149 20.45 2.11 -22.86
CA GLN A 149 19.53 3.22 -22.69
C GLN A 149 18.20 2.77 -22.10
N ILE A 150 17.71 3.47 -21.08
CA ILE A 150 16.38 3.28 -20.52
C ILE A 150 15.58 4.57 -20.50
N ALA A 151 14.27 4.46 -20.43
CA ALA A 151 13.38 5.59 -20.25
C ALA A 151 12.50 5.41 -19.00
N PHE A 152 12.17 6.52 -18.34
CA PHE A 152 11.24 6.56 -17.23
C PHE A 152 9.87 7.07 -17.71
N MET A 153 8.81 6.39 -17.27
CA MET A 153 7.43 6.82 -17.47
C MET A 153 6.79 7.05 -16.09
N VAL A 154 6.20 8.22 -15.89
CA VAL A 154 5.67 8.67 -14.60
C VAL A 154 4.24 9.21 -14.76
N ALA A 155 3.45 9.18 -13.68
CA ALA A 155 2.13 9.77 -13.66
C ALA A 155 2.17 11.30 -13.76
N GLY A 156 3.11 11.95 -13.04
CA GLY A 156 3.20 13.41 -13.03
C GLY A 156 4.57 13.90 -12.57
N LEU A 157 5.18 14.80 -13.35
CA LEU A 157 6.51 15.34 -13.02
C LEU A 157 6.55 16.27 -11.80
N GLY A 158 5.39 16.76 -11.34
CA GLY A 158 5.27 17.63 -10.18
C GLY A 158 4.81 16.92 -8.89
N ALA A 159 4.51 15.62 -8.94
CA ALA A 159 4.07 14.87 -7.78
C ALA A 159 5.28 14.43 -6.92
N GLU A 160 5.25 14.74 -5.62
CA GLU A 160 6.37 14.47 -4.71
C GLU A 160 6.83 13.01 -4.72
N ASN A 161 5.89 12.06 -4.67
CA ASN A 161 6.20 10.64 -4.72
C ASN A 161 6.82 10.19 -6.06
N GLN A 162 6.48 10.86 -7.18
CA GLN A 162 7.11 10.56 -8.47
C GLN A 162 8.52 11.14 -8.53
N ILE A 163 8.72 12.35 -8.01
CA ILE A 163 10.03 12.99 -7.89
C ILE A 163 10.96 12.12 -7.03
N ALA A 164 10.48 11.68 -5.86
CA ALA A 164 11.25 10.81 -4.96
C ALA A 164 11.71 9.52 -5.67
N LYS A 165 10.84 8.85 -6.41
CA LYS A 165 11.18 7.64 -7.18
C LYS A 165 12.21 7.93 -8.28
N ILE A 166 12.06 9.04 -9.03
CA ILE A 166 13.01 9.43 -10.08
C ILE A 166 14.41 9.68 -9.47
N GLU A 167 14.48 10.43 -8.39
CA GLU A 167 15.77 10.78 -7.76
C GLU A 167 16.44 9.55 -7.13
N ALA A 168 15.69 8.70 -6.44
CA ALA A 168 16.20 7.43 -5.90
C ALA A 168 16.72 6.51 -7.03
N SER A 169 15.97 6.40 -8.15
CA SER A 169 16.39 5.62 -9.31
C SER A 169 17.68 6.14 -9.93
N LYS A 170 17.81 7.45 -10.10
CA LYS A 170 19.05 8.07 -10.63
C LYS A 170 20.24 7.85 -9.69
N ALA A 171 20.03 7.98 -8.38
CA ALA A 171 21.05 7.72 -7.37
C ALA A 171 21.53 6.26 -7.40
N LYS A 172 20.58 5.31 -7.50
CA LYS A 172 20.86 3.88 -7.65
C LYS A 172 21.65 3.58 -8.91
N LEU A 173 21.21 4.11 -10.06
CA LEU A 173 21.92 3.95 -11.35
C LEU A 173 23.36 4.47 -11.27
N ALA A 174 23.57 5.67 -10.74
CA ALA A 174 24.90 6.26 -10.60
C ALA A 174 25.82 5.45 -9.68
N ARG A 175 25.27 4.82 -8.66
CA ARG A 175 26.02 4.01 -7.67
C ARG A 175 26.34 2.61 -8.19
N ASP A 176 25.32 1.91 -8.75
CA ASP A 176 25.39 0.47 -8.95
C ASP A 176 25.44 0.07 -10.45
N TYR A 177 24.91 0.92 -11.36
CA TYR A 177 24.76 0.63 -12.79
C TYR A 177 25.20 1.82 -13.67
N PRO A 178 26.46 2.29 -13.59
CA PRO A 178 26.90 3.51 -14.27
C PRO A 178 26.88 3.42 -15.80
N ASP A 179 26.75 2.22 -16.38
CA ASP A 179 26.65 1.99 -17.83
C ASP A 179 25.20 2.03 -18.34
N ILE A 180 24.22 2.32 -17.47
CA ILE A 180 22.83 2.53 -17.84
C ILE A 180 22.55 4.03 -17.92
N GLU A 181 22.08 4.52 -19.06
CA GLU A 181 21.72 5.91 -19.33
C GLU A 181 20.20 6.11 -19.34
N VAL A 182 19.69 7.08 -18.58
CA VAL A 182 18.29 7.51 -18.67
C VAL A 182 18.17 8.57 -19.77
N VAL A 183 17.65 8.18 -20.94
CA VAL A 183 17.53 9.06 -22.10
C VAL A 183 16.31 9.96 -22.10
N ALA A 184 15.27 9.59 -21.36
CA ALA A 184 14.03 10.37 -21.24
C ALA A 184 13.28 10.07 -19.93
N THR A 185 12.54 11.07 -19.47
CA THR A 185 11.48 10.93 -18.46
C THR A 185 10.22 11.59 -19.01
N VAL A 186 9.14 10.83 -19.16
CA VAL A 186 7.87 11.30 -19.74
C VAL A 186 6.71 11.11 -18.76
N SER A 187 5.74 12.04 -18.80
CA SER A 187 4.56 12.00 -17.92
C SER A 187 3.29 11.70 -18.70
N SER A 188 2.45 10.85 -18.14
CA SER A 188 1.13 10.50 -18.66
C SER A 188 0.00 11.33 -18.07
N ASN A 189 0.22 12.01 -16.93
CA ASN A 189 -0.81 12.63 -16.09
C ASN A 189 -1.91 11.63 -15.67
N ASP A 190 -1.51 10.38 -15.37
CA ASP A 190 -2.40 9.25 -15.07
C ASP A 190 -3.38 8.87 -16.20
N GLU A 191 -3.14 9.31 -17.44
CA GLU A 191 -3.97 8.98 -18.58
C GLU A 191 -3.37 7.84 -19.40
N MET A 192 -4.02 6.67 -19.42
CA MET A 192 -3.55 5.46 -20.13
C MET A 192 -3.26 5.72 -21.61
N GLN A 193 -4.09 6.50 -22.30
CA GLN A 193 -3.89 6.81 -23.73
C GLN A 193 -2.65 7.69 -23.94
N VAL A 194 -2.37 8.62 -23.02
CA VAL A 194 -1.16 9.45 -23.06
C VAL A 194 0.05 8.59 -22.77
N SER A 195 -0.04 7.68 -21.80
CA SER A 195 1.01 6.72 -21.46
C SER A 195 1.38 5.85 -22.68
N LEU A 196 0.39 5.28 -23.36
CA LEU A 196 0.59 4.51 -24.60
C LEU A 196 1.29 5.33 -25.69
N THR A 197 0.82 6.56 -25.93
CA THR A 197 1.41 7.47 -26.93
C THR A 197 2.86 7.82 -26.57
N ASN A 198 3.14 8.06 -25.31
CA ASN A 198 4.50 8.32 -24.82
C ASN A 198 5.43 7.13 -25.08
N ALA A 199 5.00 5.90 -24.78
CA ALA A 199 5.78 4.69 -25.05
C ALA A 199 6.06 4.51 -26.54
N GLN A 200 5.07 4.71 -27.42
CA GLN A 200 5.26 4.67 -28.88
C GLN A 200 6.27 5.71 -29.35
N ASN A 201 6.23 6.93 -28.79
CA ASN A 201 7.18 7.98 -29.12
C ASN A 201 8.59 7.66 -28.63
N LEU A 202 8.75 7.09 -27.43
CA LEU A 202 10.04 6.64 -26.90
C LEU A 202 10.69 5.61 -27.83
N ILE A 203 9.94 4.58 -28.25
CA ILE A 203 10.41 3.54 -29.17
C ILE A 203 10.91 4.15 -30.49
N LYS A 204 10.18 5.10 -31.06
CA LYS A 204 10.55 5.76 -32.33
C LYS A 204 11.73 6.71 -32.20
N THR A 205 11.84 7.42 -31.07
CA THR A 205 12.84 8.48 -30.88
C THR A 205 14.19 7.90 -30.46
N TYR A 206 14.21 6.79 -29.76
CA TYR A 206 15.42 6.18 -29.19
C TYR A 206 15.61 4.75 -29.73
N PRO A 207 16.20 4.57 -30.91
CA PRO A 207 16.36 3.25 -31.55
C PRO A 207 17.27 2.30 -30.75
N GLU A 208 18.11 2.82 -29.85
CA GLU A 208 18.98 2.05 -28.95
C GLU A 208 18.35 1.79 -27.57
N LEU A 209 17.06 2.12 -27.38
CA LEU A 209 16.35 1.92 -26.14
C LEU A 209 16.35 0.42 -25.77
N LYS A 210 16.75 0.10 -24.54
CA LYS A 210 16.81 -1.27 -24.01
C LYS A 210 15.78 -1.54 -22.93
N GLY A 211 15.29 -0.49 -22.25
CA GLY A 211 14.34 -0.68 -21.17
C GLY A 211 13.41 0.50 -20.92
N ILE A 212 12.23 0.20 -20.40
CA ILE A 212 11.27 1.19 -19.92
C ILE A 212 10.90 0.86 -18.49
N VAL A 213 10.94 1.85 -17.58
CA VAL A 213 10.55 1.72 -16.18
C VAL A 213 9.33 2.61 -15.91
N GLY A 214 8.22 2.01 -15.49
CA GLY A 214 6.98 2.68 -15.13
C GLY A 214 6.83 2.90 -13.62
N PHE A 215 6.67 4.15 -13.18
CA PHE A 215 6.55 4.50 -11.75
C PHE A 215 5.11 4.72 -11.27
N ALA A 216 4.12 4.38 -12.09
CA ALA A 216 2.72 4.33 -11.72
C ALA A 216 2.01 3.15 -12.40
N GLY A 217 0.78 2.84 -11.98
CA GLY A 217 0.11 1.59 -12.36
C GLY A 217 -0.25 1.45 -13.85
N GLY A 218 -0.34 2.56 -14.58
CA GLY A 218 -0.69 2.60 -16.01
C GLY A 218 0.49 2.51 -16.97
N GLU A 219 1.70 2.80 -16.52
CA GLU A 219 2.88 2.98 -17.38
C GLU A 219 3.42 1.65 -17.91
N ALA A 220 3.64 0.67 -17.05
CA ALA A 220 4.16 -0.63 -17.46
C ALA A 220 3.25 -1.36 -18.48
N PRO A 221 1.91 -1.50 -18.25
CA PRO A 221 1.05 -2.12 -19.25
C PRO A 221 0.93 -1.31 -20.55
N SER A 222 0.99 0.03 -20.49
CA SER A 222 0.99 0.87 -21.70
C SER A 222 2.27 0.72 -22.50
N ALA A 223 3.42 0.63 -21.84
CA ALA A 223 4.71 0.38 -22.49
C ALA A 223 4.73 -1.01 -23.15
N ALA A 224 4.24 -2.04 -22.46
CA ALA A 224 4.12 -3.38 -23.02
C ALA A 224 3.21 -3.41 -24.25
N GLN A 225 2.06 -2.73 -24.20
CA GLN A 225 1.16 -2.61 -25.36
C GLN A 225 1.83 -1.95 -26.55
N ALA A 226 2.59 -0.86 -26.32
CA ALA A 226 3.32 -0.17 -27.41
C ALA A 226 4.39 -1.07 -28.05
N ILE A 227 5.11 -1.85 -27.25
CA ILE A 227 6.12 -2.80 -27.72
C ILE A 227 5.47 -3.91 -28.54
N GLU A 228 4.37 -4.52 -28.08
CA GLU A 228 3.66 -5.53 -28.86
C GLU A 228 3.18 -5.00 -30.21
N GLN A 229 2.62 -3.80 -30.23
CA GLN A 229 2.22 -3.15 -31.49
C GLN A 229 3.41 -2.95 -32.44
N ALA A 230 4.56 -2.56 -31.93
CA ALA A 230 5.78 -2.38 -32.75
C ALA A 230 6.36 -3.73 -33.22
N VAL A 231 6.28 -4.78 -32.40
CA VAL A 231 6.67 -6.14 -32.81
C VAL A 231 5.74 -6.68 -33.90
N ASP A 232 4.43 -6.51 -33.75
CA ASP A 232 3.43 -6.94 -34.73
C ASP A 232 3.57 -6.19 -36.07
N ALA A 233 4.00 -4.93 -36.02
CA ALA A 233 4.32 -4.12 -37.20
C ALA A 233 5.68 -4.46 -37.84
N GLY A 234 6.48 -5.31 -37.19
CA GLY A 234 7.85 -5.66 -37.65
C GLY A 234 8.88 -4.53 -37.46
N GLU A 235 8.58 -3.58 -36.56
CA GLU A 235 9.46 -2.46 -36.22
C GLU A 235 10.45 -2.82 -35.09
N LEU A 236 10.12 -3.81 -34.26
CA LEU A 236 10.94 -4.33 -33.17
C LEU A 236 11.02 -5.86 -33.21
N GLU A 237 12.10 -6.41 -32.68
CA GLU A 237 12.18 -7.84 -32.36
C GLU A 237 11.61 -8.09 -30.95
N LYS A 238 10.98 -9.24 -30.74
CA LYS A 238 10.47 -9.63 -29.42
C LYS A 238 11.61 -9.70 -28.39
N GLY A 239 11.44 -9.04 -27.24
CA GLY A 239 12.44 -8.95 -26.20
C GLY A 239 13.58 -7.94 -26.46
N GLN A 240 13.47 -7.11 -27.49
CA GLN A 240 14.46 -6.06 -27.77
C GLN A 240 14.45 -4.95 -26.72
N ILE A 241 13.27 -4.63 -26.15
CA ILE A 241 13.08 -3.65 -25.08
C ILE A 241 12.43 -4.33 -23.89
N ALA A 242 13.07 -4.30 -22.75
CA ALA A 242 12.55 -4.80 -21.48
C ALA A 242 11.58 -3.78 -20.86
N VAL A 243 10.59 -4.26 -20.12
CA VAL A 243 9.64 -3.43 -19.38
C VAL A 243 9.50 -3.92 -17.96
N THR A 244 9.64 -3.01 -17.00
CA THR A 244 9.25 -3.20 -15.62
C THR A 244 8.53 -1.96 -15.08
N GLY A 245 7.95 -2.07 -13.90
CA GLY A 245 7.30 -0.92 -13.26
C GLY A 245 6.35 -1.35 -12.15
N ILE A 246 5.66 -0.38 -11.59
CA ILE A 246 4.46 -0.65 -10.81
C ILE A 246 3.42 -1.22 -11.78
N GLY A 247 2.92 -2.42 -11.50
CA GLY A 247 1.98 -3.07 -12.40
C GLY A 247 1.03 -4.00 -11.65
N TRP A 248 -0.26 -3.66 -11.70
CA TRP A 248 -1.30 -4.46 -11.08
C TRP A 248 -1.50 -5.77 -11.85
N PRO A 249 -1.61 -6.93 -11.17
CA PRO A 249 -1.71 -8.23 -11.80
C PRO A 249 -2.79 -8.30 -12.89
N ASN A 250 -3.99 -7.73 -12.64
CA ASN A 250 -5.08 -7.76 -13.61
C ASN A 250 -4.80 -6.95 -14.89
N MET A 251 -3.96 -5.91 -14.81
CA MET A 251 -3.58 -5.08 -15.96
C MET A 251 -2.38 -5.65 -16.72
N CYS A 252 -1.51 -6.38 -16.05
CA CYS A 252 -0.24 -6.86 -16.61
C CYS A 252 -0.25 -8.35 -16.95
N ARG A 253 -1.26 -9.11 -16.57
CA ARG A 253 -1.31 -10.59 -16.65
C ARG A 253 -0.96 -11.13 -18.04
N ASP A 254 -1.59 -10.62 -19.08
CA ASP A 254 -1.36 -11.11 -20.44
C ASP A 254 0.06 -10.80 -20.92
N TYR A 255 0.58 -9.60 -20.61
CA TYR A 255 1.94 -9.19 -20.94
C TYR A 255 3.00 -9.98 -20.18
N ILE A 256 2.70 -10.36 -18.92
CA ILE A 256 3.58 -11.21 -18.12
C ILE A 256 3.59 -12.65 -18.65
N LYS A 257 2.41 -13.21 -18.98
CA LYS A 257 2.30 -14.58 -19.50
C LYS A 257 2.92 -14.77 -20.88
N ASN A 258 2.86 -13.76 -21.73
CA ASN A 258 3.46 -13.83 -23.07
C ASN A 258 4.94 -13.40 -23.07
N GLY A 259 5.47 -12.90 -21.95
CA GLY A 259 6.87 -12.53 -21.76
C GLY A 259 7.26 -11.16 -22.31
N THR A 260 6.31 -10.27 -22.58
CA THR A 260 6.59 -8.85 -22.89
C THR A 260 7.03 -8.11 -21.64
N ILE A 261 6.46 -8.47 -20.48
CA ILE A 261 6.92 -8.07 -19.14
C ILE A 261 7.39 -9.33 -18.42
N HIS A 262 8.57 -9.30 -17.82
CA HIS A 262 9.03 -10.41 -16.99
C HIS A 262 8.60 -10.24 -15.52
N THR A 263 8.79 -9.03 -14.97
CA THR A 263 8.50 -8.73 -13.58
C THR A 263 7.91 -7.34 -13.43
N THR A 264 6.84 -7.21 -12.65
CA THR A 264 6.35 -5.93 -12.12
C THR A 264 6.38 -5.94 -10.61
N LEU A 265 6.40 -4.76 -10.00
CA LEU A 265 6.18 -4.61 -8.56
C LEU A 265 4.74 -4.22 -8.28
N ALA A 266 4.16 -4.86 -7.29
CA ALA A 266 2.84 -4.57 -6.76
C ALA A 266 2.84 -4.70 -5.24
N TRP A 267 1.71 -4.43 -4.61
CA TRP A 267 1.46 -4.71 -3.18
C TRP A 267 0.00 -5.07 -2.97
N GLN A 268 -0.28 -5.74 -1.86
CA GLN A 268 -1.64 -6.13 -1.51
C GLN A 268 -2.27 -5.11 -0.56
N SER A 269 -3.24 -4.34 -1.03
CA SER A 269 -4.00 -3.44 -0.17
C SER A 269 -4.75 -4.17 0.95
N GLU A 270 -5.07 -5.45 0.76
CA GLU A 270 -5.60 -6.33 1.80
C GLU A 270 -4.66 -6.41 3.00
N GLN A 271 -3.34 -6.53 2.76
CA GLN A 271 -2.35 -6.57 3.83
C GLN A 271 -2.19 -5.22 4.54
N LEU A 272 -2.37 -4.11 3.82
CA LEU A 272 -2.38 -2.78 4.46
C LEU A 272 -3.54 -2.65 5.45
N GLY A 273 -4.75 -3.04 5.03
CA GLY A 273 -5.92 -3.02 5.90
C GLY A 273 -5.79 -3.95 7.09
N TYR A 274 -5.27 -5.17 6.86
CA TYR A 274 -5.06 -6.16 7.92
C TYR A 274 -4.03 -5.67 8.95
N ALA A 275 -2.85 -5.25 8.50
CA ALA A 275 -1.78 -4.79 9.37
C ALA A 275 -2.18 -3.54 10.16
N GLY A 276 -2.91 -2.60 9.53
CA GLY A 276 -3.38 -1.39 10.22
C GLY A 276 -4.32 -1.69 11.39
N VAL A 277 -5.28 -2.61 11.22
CA VAL A 277 -6.16 -3.05 12.31
C VAL A 277 -5.38 -3.79 13.39
N TYR A 278 -4.45 -4.66 13.01
CA TYR A 278 -3.61 -5.38 13.98
C TYR A 278 -2.73 -4.43 14.81
N VAL A 279 -2.14 -3.41 14.18
CA VAL A 279 -1.36 -2.37 14.88
C VAL A 279 -2.24 -1.61 15.88
N LEU A 280 -3.47 -1.23 15.51
CA LEU A 280 -4.43 -0.60 16.43
C LEU A 280 -4.79 -1.50 17.61
N ASP A 281 -4.95 -2.80 17.39
CA ASP A 281 -5.20 -3.79 18.44
C ASP A 281 -3.99 -3.89 19.38
N CYS A 282 -2.76 -3.94 18.85
CA CYS A 282 -1.53 -3.91 19.64
C CYS A 282 -1.46 -2.66 20.51
N LEU A 283 -1.73 -1.48 19.95
CA LEU A 283 -1.74 -0.22 20.69
C LEU A 283 -2.76 -0.21 21.81
N ALA A 284 -3.96 -0.73 21.57
CA ALA A 284 -5.02 -0.81 22.58
C ALA A 284 -4.66 -1.77 23.73
N LYS A 285 -3.90 -2.83 23.45
CA LYS A 285 -3.43 -3.83 24.42
C LYS A 285 -2.08 -3.48 25.06
N GLY A 286 -1.45 -2.37 24.65
CA GLY A 286 -0.11 -2.00 25.11
C GLY A 286 1.00 -2.97 24.65
N ILE A 287 0.77 -3.66 23.52
CA ILE A 287 1.75 -4.54 22.90
C ILE A 287 2.72 -3.67 22.07
N ASP A 288 4.02 -3.95 22.20
CA ASP A 288 5.05 -3.24 21.45
C ASP A 288 4.95 -3.53 19.94
N VAL A 289 5.03 -2.46 19.13
CA VAL A 289 5.02 -2.53 17.67
C VAL A 289 6.41 -2.15 17.19
N SER A 290 7.28 -3.15 17.01
CA SER A 290 8.68 -2.93 16.64
C SER A 290 9.29 -4.16 15.95
N GLY A 291 10.39 -3.94 15.23
CA GLY A 291 11.17 -5.00 14.60
C GLY A 291 10.41 -5.78 13.53
N THR A 292 10.54 -7.09 13.51
CA THR A 292 9.78 -7.96 12.61
C THR A 292 8.64 -8.61 13.38
N MET A 293 7.41 -8.42 12.92
CA MET A 293 6.22 -8.99 13.53
C MET A 293 5.57 -10.00 12.58
N GLU A 294 5.05 -11.08 13.11
CA GLU A 294 4.22 -12.03 12.37
C GLU A 294 2.76 -11.82 12.76
N LEU A 295 1.94 -11.46 11.79
CA LEU A 295 0.52 -11.21 11.98
C LEU A 295 -0.25 -12.53 12.10
N PRO A 296 -1.45 -12.57 12.73
CA PRO A 296 -2.23 -13.80 12.88
C PRO A 296 -2.52 -14.54 11.56
N ASN A 297 -2.60 -13.83 10.44
CA ASN A 297 -2.76 -14.42 9.10
C ASN A 297 -1.46 -14.98 8.49
N GLY A 298 -0.34 -14.97 9.24
CA GLY A 298 0.97 -15.45 8.80
C GLY A 298 1.79 -14.42 7.99
N THR A 299 1.24 -13.23 7.72
CA THR A 299 2.01 -12.16 7.06
C THR A 299 3.10 -11.65 7.99
N LYS A 300 4.31 -11.48 7.47
CA LYS A 300 5.40 -10.83 8.18
C LYS A 300 5.50 -9.36 7.76
N VAL A 301 5.55 -8.49 8.76
CA VAL A 301 5.74 -7.06 8.57
C VAL A 301 7.02 -6.61 9.26
N THR A 302 7.66 -5.58 8.74
CA THR A 302 8.84 -4.96 9.35
C THR A 302 8.49 -3.56 9.80
N VAL A 303 8.89 -3.23 11.03
CA VAL A 303 8.66 -1.90 11.61
C VAL A 303 9.97 -1.14 11.64
N ASP A 304 9.98 0.03 11.04
CA ASP A 304 11.09 0.98 11.09
C ASP A 304 10.56 2.34 11.56
N GLY A 305 11.00 2.76 12.75
CA GLY A 305 10.44 3.92 13.43
C GLY A 305 8.93 3.78 13.65
N GLU A 306 8.17 4.69 13.07
CA GLU A 306 6.70 4.71 13.13
C GLU A 306 6.05 4.13 11.86
N THR A 307 6.81 3.47 10.99
CA THR A 307 6.29 2.88 9.75
C THR A 307 6.31 1.36 9.81
N VAL A 308 5.19 0.76 9.44
CA VAL A 308 5.00 -0.70 9.34
C VAL A 308 4.93 -1.09 7.88
N PHE A 309 5.92 -1.85 7.40
CA PHE A 309 6.02 -2.26 6.00
C PHE A 309 5.44 -3.66 5.80
N THR A 310 4.45 -3.77 4.92
CA THR A 310 3.85 -5.06 4.54
C THR A 310 4.59 -5.78 3.41
N GLY A 311 5.51 -5.10 2.75
CA GLY A 311 6.33 -5.63 1.66
C GLY A 311 5.75 -5.42 0.27
N LEU A 312 6.64 -5.51 -0.72
CA LEU A 312 6.30 -5.52 -2.14
C LEU A 312 6.14 -6.97 -2.63
N ILE A 313 5.42 -7.13 -3.72
CA ILE A 313 5.28 -8.38 -4.45
C ILE A 313 5.94 -8.20 -5.81
N GLU A 314 6.85 -9.11 -6.15
CA GLU A 314 7.32 -9.27 -7.52
C GLU A 314 6.32 -10.17 -8.25
N VAL A 315 5.60 -9.58 -9.20
CA VAL A 315 4.62 -10.30 -10.00
C VAL A 315 5.29 -10.80 -11.27
N THR A 316 5.33 -12.12 -11.41
CA THR A 316 5.98 -12.85 -12.50
C THR A 316 5.01 -13.84 -13.14
N ALA A 317 5.42 -14.51 -14.22
CA ALA A 317 4.62 -15.57 -14.85
C ALA A 317 4.31 -16.75 -13.91
N GLU A 318 5.13 -16.98 -12.87
CA GLU A 318 4.94 -18.08 -11.92
C GLU A 318 3.82 -17.79 -10.90
N ASN A 319 3.51 -16.51 -10.62
CA ASN A 319 2.59 -16.15 -9.55
C ASN A 319 1.45 -15.19 -9.94
N VAL A 320 1.46 -14.63 -11.15
CA VAL A 320 0.46 -13.63 -11.57
C VAL A 320 -0.99 -14.14 -11.46
N ASP A 321 -1.22 -15.44 -11.62
CA ASP A 321 -2.54 -16.05 -11.50
C ASP A 321 -3.02 -16.22 -10.05
N GLN A 322 -2.15 -16.01 -9.07
CA GLN A 322 -2.50 -16.08 -7.65
C GLN A 322 -3.15 -14.76 -7.16
N TYR A 323 -3.08 -13.71 -7.96
CA TYR A 323 -3.56 -12.37 -7.58
C TYR A 323 -4.73 -11.95 -8.45
N ASP A 324 -5.73 -11.35 -7.83
CA ASP A 324 -6.94 -10.81 -8.48
C ASP A 324 -7.21 -9.38 -8.00
N PHE A 325 -6.34 -8.46 -8.40
CA PHE A 325 -6.45 -7.03 -8.10
C PHE A 325 -5.71 -6.18 -9.15
#